data_748dcf8c5a5a4c917e7fbbe0959febcf
#
_entry.id   748dcf8c5a5a4c917e7fbbe0959febcf
#
_cell.length_a   1.000
_cell.length_b   1.000
_cell.length_c   1.000
_cell.angle_alpha   90.00
_cell.angle_beta   90.00
_cell.angle_gamma   90.00
#
_symmetry.space_group_name_H-M   'P 1'
#
loop_
_entity.id
_entity.type
_entity.pdbx_description
1 polymer ?
#
loop_
_entity_poly.entity_id
_entity_poly.type
_entity_poly.pdbx_seq_one_letter_code
_entity_poly.pdbx_strand_id
1 'polypeptide(L)'
;MRPLETFIEQRKERFVRNSLMSDEFLDFVNKNMKPIEKQMSYYQCAIMEVETKFKVLNEQYSLEYDRNPIEDIKSRVKSMESLIKKIRKKDIPLTLSSIEENIHDIAGVRVICSFPDDIYMLADCLLSQDDITLLEKKDYIKNPKPGGYRSLHLIVSVPIFLQAGKRNMTVEVQLRTIAMDFWASLEHKLRYKKDIPADKAKYLEDEMLACAQISADLDMRMQNVRDVIAENTTSDERPLLLKELS
;
A
#
# COMPACT_ATOMS: atom_id res chain seq x y z
N MET A 1 -6.68 -27.11 -15.75
CA MET A 1 -5.58 -26.12 -15.87
C MET A 1 -5.77 -25.09 -14.79
N ARG A 2 -4.76 -24.85 -13.93
CA ARG A 2 -4.88 -23.86 -12.87
C ARG A 2 -4.74 -22.45 -13.46
N PRO A 3 -5.48 -21.45 -12.96
CA PRO A 3 -5.45 -20.07 -13.52
C PRO A 3 -4.04 -19.46 -13.65
N LEU A 4 -3.11 -19.87 -12.80
CA LEU A 4 -1.72 -19.41 -12.81
C LEU A 4 -0.91 -20.01 -13.97
N GLU A 5 -1.11 -21.26 -14.33
CA GLU A 5 -0.42 -21.91 -15.47
C GLU A 5 -0.81 -21.27 -16.79
N THR A 6 -2.10 -20.99 -16.98
CA THR A 6 -2.61 -20.27 -18.16
C THR A 6 -2.11 -18.82 -18.21
N PHE A 7 -1.98 -18.18 -17.05
CA PHE A 7 -1.44 -16.82 -16.93
C PHE A 7 0.06 -16.76 -17.25
N ILE A 8 0.83 -17.74 -16.84
CA ILE A 8 2.26 -17.85 -17.15
C ILE A 8 2.48 -18.18 -18.63
N GLU A 9 1.70 -19.08 -19.22
CA GLU A 9 1.81 -19.42 -20.65
C GLU A 9 1.43 -18.27 -21.57
N GLN A 10 0.31 -17.60 -21.35
CA GLN A 10 -0.10 -16.41 -22.13
C GLN A 10 0.87 -15.24 -22.01
N ARG A 11 1.57 -15.11 -20.88
CA ARG A 11 2.61 -14.09 -20.71
C ARG A 11 3.99 -14.51 -21.19
N LYS A 12 4.32 -15.81 -21.24
CA LYS A 12 5.54 -16.29 -21.91
C LYS A 12 5.59 -15.79 -23.36
N GLU A 13 4.52 -15.92 -24.12
CA GLU A 13 4.47 -15.46 -25.51
C GLU A 13 4.62 -13.93 -25.66
N ARG A 14 4.08 -13.15 -24.72
CA ARG A 14 4.20 -11.70 -24.71
C ARG A 14 5.58 -11.22 -24.23
N PHE A 15 6.21 -11.96 -23.32
CA PHE A 15 7.51 -11.62 -22.73
C PHE A 15 8.68 -11.97 -23.63
N VAL A 16 8.58 -13.06 -24.38
CA VAL A 16 9.57 -13.44 -25.42
C VAL A 16 9.59 -12.40 -26.55
N ARG A 17 8.48 -11.75 -26.85
CA ARG A 17 8.41 -10.65 -27.80
C ARG A 17 9.10 -9.35 -27.35
N ASN A 18 9.29 -9.12 -26.05
CA ASN A 18 9.77 -7.82 -25.51
C ASN A 18 11.16 -7.85 -24.91
N SER A 19 12.03 -8.84 -25.23
CA SER A 19 13.49 -8.77 -24.89
C SER A 19 13.86 -8.44 -23.42
N LEU A 20 12.91 -8.58 -22.48
CA LEU A 20 13.07 -8.17 -21.08
C LEU A 20 13.49 -9.30 -20.14
N MET A 21 13.53 -10.55 -20.60
CA MET A 21 13.96 -11.69 -19.80
C MET A 21 15.29 -12.23 -20.34
N SER A 22 16.32 -12.24 -19.51
CA SER A 22 17.55 -13.01 -19.81
C SER A 22 17.26 -14.51 -19.70
N ASP A 23 17.97 -15.31 -20.46
CA ASP A 23 17.86 -16.78 -20.42
C ASP A 23 18.08 -17.30 -18.99
N GLU A 24 18.98 -16.69 -18.21
CA GLU A 24 19.22 -16.98 -16.80
C GLU A 24 17.97 -16.82 -15.92
N PHE A 25 17.15 -15.79 -16.19
CA PHE A 25 15.93 -15.57 -15.43
C PHE A 25 14.84 -16.58 -15.80
N LEU A 26 14.72 -16.91 -17.08
CA LEU A 26 13.80 -17.96 -17.53
C LEU A 26 14.17 -19.32 -16.91
N ASP A 27 15.43 -19.64 -16.88
CA ASP A 27 15.94 -20.85 -16.24
C ASP A 27 15.69 -20.85 -14.73
N PHE A 28 15.91 -19.71 -14.05
CA PHE A 28 15.60 -19.58 -12.63
C PHE A 28 14.09 -19.80 -12.35
N VAL A 29 13.21 -19.16 -13.12
CA VAL A 29 11.74 -19.33 -12.95
C VAL A 29 11.33 -20.77 -13.23
N ASN A 30 11.84 -21.39 -14.30
CA ASN A 30 11.51 -22.76 -14.66
C ASN A 30 11.96 -23.76 -13.58
N LYS A 31 13.18 -23.58 -13.04
CA LYS A 31 13.72 -24.42 -11.95
C LYS A 31 13.02 -24.23 -10.62
N ASN A 32 12.50 -23.02 -10.35
CA ASN A 32 11.94 -22.63 -9.06
C ASN A 32 10.42 -22.35 -9.12
N MET A 33 9.69 -22.81 -10.13
CA MET A 33 8.27 -22.49 -10.31
C MET A 33 7.43 -22.79 -9.06
N LYS A 34 7.48 -24.03 -8.54
CA LYS A 34 6.73 -24.44 -7.34
C LYS A 34 7.13 -23.66 -6.08
N PRO A 35 8.44 -23.46 -5.78
CA PRO A 35 8.90 -22.57 -4.70
C PRO A 35 8.40 -21.13 -4.84
N ILE A 36 8.42 -20.55 -6.05
CA ILE A 36 7.93 -19.20 -6.32
C ILE A 36 6.41 -19.13 -6.08
N GLU A 37 5.63 -20.06 -6.60
CA GLU A 37 4.18 -20.14 -6.38
C GLU A 37 3.84 -20.22 -4.89
N LYS A 38 4.56 -21.07 -4.16
CA LYS A 38 4.41 -21.21 -2.71
C LYS A 38 4.71 -19.89 -1.99
N GLN A 39 5.80 -19.21 -2.36
CA GLN A 39 6.16 -17.92 -1.78
C GLN A 39 5.13 -16.84 -2.08
N MET A 40 4.60 -16.78 -3.32
CA MET A 40 3.54 -15.83 -3.69
C MET A 40 2.24 -16.09 -2.91
N SER A 41 1.90 -17.34 -2.66
CA SER A 41 0.77 -17.73 -1.79
C SER A 41 0.97 -17.22 -0.36
N TYR A 42 2.17 -17.27 0.19
CA TYR A 42 2.47 -16.76 1.52
C TYR A 42 2.33 -15.23 1.60
N TYR A 43 2.77 -14.50 0.57
CA TYR A 43 2.51 -13.06 0.48
C TYR A 43 1.03 -12.74 0.41
N GLN A 44 0.23 -13.55 -0.28
CA GLN A 44 -1.23 -13.39 -0.30
C GLN A 44 -1.85 -13.62 1.08
N CYS A 45 -1.40 -14.64 1.83
CA CYS A 45 -1.83 -14.85 3.21
C CYS A 45 -1.47 -13.66 4.11
N ALA A 46 -0.26 -13.12 3.97
CA ALA A 46 0.16 -11.94 4.74
C ALA A 46 -0.67 -10.68 4.45
N ILE A 47 -1.07 -10.49 3.18
CA ILE A 47 -2.01 -9.44 2.79
C ILE A 47 -3.35 -9.62 3.54
N MET A 48 -3.90 -10.84 3.56
CA MET A 48 -5.18 -11.13 4.23
C MET A 48 -5.12 -10.80 5.73
N GLU A 49 -4.00 -11.13 6.40
CA GLU A 49 -3.80 -10.79 7.82
C GLU A 49 -3.84 -9.27 8.04
N VAL A 50 -3.07 -8.51 7.25
CA VAL A 50 -3.03 -7.04 7.38
C VAL A 50 -4.37 -6.39 7.02
N GLU A 51 -5.04 -6.86 5.97
CA GLU A 51 -6.38 -6.37 5.61
C GLU A 51 -7.39 -6.60 6.73
N THR A 52 -7.36 -7.79 7.35
CA THR A 52 -8.26 -8.14 8.44
C THR A 52 -8.05 -7.22 9.64
N LYS A 53 -6.80 -6.92 9.99
CA LYS A 53 -6.49 -5.98 11.07
C LYS A 53 -7.09 -4.60 10.84
N PHE A 54 -6.97 -4.04 9.63
CA PHE A 54 -7.58 -2.75 9.30
C PHE A 54 -9.11 -2.80 9.25
N LYS A 55 -9.71 -3.89 8.78
CA LYS A 55 -11.17 -4.08 8.81
C LYS A 55 -11.69 -4.11 10.25
N VAL A 56 -11.01 -4.83 11.14
CA VAL A 56 -11.36 -4.87 12.56
C VAL A 56 -11.27 -3.49 13.22
N LEU A 57 -10.19 -2.74 12.94
CA LEU A 57 -10.06 -1.37 13.44
C LEU A 57 -11.19 -0.46 12.91
N ASN A 58 -11.53 -0.56 11.62
CA ASN A 58 -12.61 0.24 11.04
C ASN A 58 -13.97 -0.06 11.67
N GLU A 59 -14.30 -1.33 11.91
CA GLU A 59 -15.52 -1.74 12.62
C GLU A 59 -15.57 -1.20 14.07
N GLN A 60 -14.45 -1.29 14.79
CA GLN A 60 -14.36 -0.73 16.15
C GLN A 60 -14.62 0.77 16.15
N TYR A 61 -13.97 1.54 15.25
CA TYR A 61 -14.17 2.98 15.17
C TYR A 61 -15.58 3.38 14.75
N SER A 62 -16.22 2.58 13.88
CA SER A 62 -17.62 2.77 13.52
C SER A 62 -18.57 2.66 14.71
N LEU A 63 -18.32 1.68 15.58
CA LEU A 63 -19.16 1.42 16.74
C LEU A 63 -18.92 2.43 17.89
N GLU A 64 -17.65 2.78 18.14
CA GLU A 64 -17.29 3.61 19.29
C GLU A 64 -17.44 5.12 19.03
N TYR A 65 -17.23 5.55 17.79
CA TYR A 65 -17.14 6.98 17.44
C TYR A 65 -18.09 7.41 16.33
N ASP A 66 -19.01 6.53 15.89
CA ASP A 66 -19.96 6.78 14.78
C ASP A 66 -19.25 7.33 13.52
N ARG A 67 -18.07 6.80 13.25
CA ARG A 67 -17.22 7.30 12.16
C ARG A 67 -16.37 6.19 11.56
N ASN A 68 -16.26 6.17 10.24
CA ASN A 68 -15.38 5.26 9.49
C ASN A 68 -14.11 5.99 9.05
N PRO A 69 -12.95 5.74 9.68
CA PRO A 69 -11.69 6.36 9.30
C PRO A 69 -11.12 5.78 7.99
N ILE A 70 -11.58 4.61 7.55
CA ILE A 70 -11.13 3.93 6.34
C ILE A 70 -12.22 3.98 5.28
N GLU A 71 -11.90 4.59 4.14
CA GLU A 71 -12.76 4.67 2.97
C GLU A 71 -12.63 3.44 2.08
N ASP A 72 -11.40 2.94 1.87
CA ASP A 72 -11.14 1.79 1.01
C ASP A 72 -9.82 1.11 1.36
N ILE A 73 -9.73 -0.20 1.11
CA ILE A 73 -8.52 -1.01 1.27
C ILE A 73 -8.23 -1.71 -0.06
N LYS A 74 -7.11 -1.37 -0.68
CA LYS A 74 -6.61 -1.98 -1.91
C LYS A 74 -5.36 -2.78 -1.62
N SER A 75 -5.27 -3.98 -2.14
CA SER A 75 -4.09 -4.81 -1.99
C SER A 75 -3.61 -5.41 -3.30
N ARG A 76 -2.36 -5.79 -3.31
CA ARG A 76 -1.78 -6.51 -4.44
C ARG A 76 -0.53 -7.29 -4.05
N VAL A 77 -0.33 -8.41 -4.70
CA VAL A 77 1.00 -9.02 -4.82
C VAL A 77 1.68 -8.43 -6.06
N LYS A 78 2.94 -8.03 -5.95
CA LYS A 78 3.73 -7.45 -7.05
C LYS A 78 3.81 -8.43 -8.21
N SER A 79 3.55 -7.95 -9.44
CA SER A 79 3.65 -8.79 -10.64
C SER A 79 5.09 -9.24 -10.87
N MET A 80 5.27 -10.44 -11.43
CA MET A 80 6.58 -10.98 -11.77
C MET A 80 7.40 -10.03 -12.64
N GLU A 81 6.76 -9.35 -13.60
CA GLU A 81 7.40 -8.33 -14.42
C GLU A 81 7.99 -7.18 -13.60
N SER A 82 7.22 -6.66 -12.64
CA SER A 82 7.65 -5.58 -11.76
C SER A 82 8.75 -6.04 -10.78
N LEU A 83 8.67 -7.30 -10.35
CA LEU A 83 9.68 -7.93 -9.49
C LEU A 83 11.02 -8.04 -10.23
N ILE A 84 11.01 -8.54 -11.46
CA ILE A 84 12.21 -8.66 -12.32
C ILE A 84 12.88 -7.30 -12.55
N LYS A 85 12.07 -6.29 -12.92
CA LYS A 85 12.59 -4.92 -13.11
C LYS A 85 13.29 -4.40 -11.85
N LYS A 86 12.74 -4.72 -10.67
CA LYS A 86 13.30 -4.30 -9.39
C LYS A 86 14.57 -5.08 -9.02
N ILE A 87 14.59 -6.39 -9.24
CA ILE A 87 15.77 -7.25 -9.04
C ILE A 87 16.94 -6.70 -9.86
N ARG A 88 16.74 -6.47 -11.16
CA ARG A 88 17.78 -5.93 -12.05
C ARG A 88 18.24 -4.53 -11.63
N LYS A 89 17.30 -3.64 -11.31
CA LYS A 89 17.62 -2.27 -10.88
C LYS A 89 18.47 -2.23 -9.61
N LYS A 90 18.28 -3.19 -8.71
CA LYS A 90 18.99 -3.28 -7.43
C LYS A 90 20.21 -4.22 -7.47
N ASP A 91 20.45 -4.87 -8.60
CA ASP A 91 21.49 -5.89 -8.78
C ASP A 91 21.44 -7.01 -7.70
N ILE A 92 20.22 -7.55 -7.48
CA ILE A 92 19.95 -8.55 -6.46
C ILE A 92 20.21 -9.94 -7.04
N PRO A 93 20.92 -10.83 -6.34
CA PRO A 93 21.11 -12.21 -6.76
C PRO A 93 19.79 -12.94 -6.98
N LEU A 94 19.69 -13.75 -8.04
CA LEU A 94 18.48 -14.51 -8.40
C LEU A 94 18.31 -15.75 -7.51
N THR A 95 18.08 -15.51 -6.21
CA THR A 95 17.70 -16.55 -5.24
C THR A 95 16.47 -16.10 -4.46
N LEU A 96 15.64 -17.05 -4.01
CA LEU A 96 14.45 -16.73 -3.25
C LEU A 96 14.77 -15.98 -1.95
N SER A 97 15.83 -16.38 -1.25
CA SER A 97 16.30 -15.72 -0.03
C SER A 97 16.73 -14.28 -0.28
N SER A 98 17.56 -14.04 -1.31
CA SER A 98 17.98 -12.68 -1.66
C SER A 98 16.82 -11.78 -2.07
N ILE A 99 15.82 -12.33 -2.75
CA ILE A 99 14.61 -11.59 -3.13
C ILE A 99 13.81 -11.22 -1.87
N GLU A 100 13.61 -12.15 -0.95
CA GLU A 100 12.88 -11.93 0.30
C GLU A 100 13.57 -10.89 1.19
N GLU A 101 14.89 -10.95 1.29
CA GLU A 101 15.71 -10.04 2.11
C GLU A 101 15.80 -8.62 1.55
N ASN A 102 15.73 -8.44 0.23
CA ASN A 102 15.98 -7.14 -0.41
C ASN A 102 14.76 -6.45 -1.02
N ILE A 103 13.63 -7.18 -1.18
CA ILE A 103 12.41 -6.65 -1.80
C ILE A 103 11.23 -6.77 -0.83
N HIS A 104 10.95 -5.71 -0.10
CA HIS A 104 9.95 -5.69 0.97
C HIS A 104 8.55 -5.24 0.51
N ASP A 105 8.36 -4.91 -0.77
CA ASP A 105 7.11 -4.45 -1.37
C ASP A 105 6.50 -5.48 -2.34
N ILE A 106 6.74 -6.78 -2.10
CA ILE A 106 6.11 -7.86 -2.86
C ILE A 106 4.64 -7.97 -2.48
N ALA A 107 4.32 -7.98 -1.19
CA ALA A 107 2.98 -7.80 -0.67
C ALA A 107 2.75 -6.32 -0.36
N GLY A 108 1.69 -5.74 -0.89
CA GLY A 108 1.34 -4.35 -0.65
C GLY A 108 -0.13 -4.20 -0.28
N VAL A 109 -0.39 -3.47 0.80
CA VAL A 109 -1.73 -3.07 1.24
C VAL A 109 -1.78 -1.55 1.25
N ARG A 110 -2.79 -0.97 0.59
CA ARG A 110 -3.06 0.46 0.59
C ARG A 110 -4.36 0.73 1.32
N VAL A 111 -4.28 1.53 2.37
CA VAL A 111 -5.41 1.99 3.16
C VAL A 111 -5.69 3.44 2.80
N ILE A 112 -6.89 3.70 2.32
CA ILE A 112 -7.36 5.03 1.97
C ILE A 112 -8.17 5.54 3.15
N CYS A 113 -7.69 6.60 3.77
CA CYS A 113 -8.25 7.21 4.96
C CYS A 113 -9.06 8.45 4.59
N SER A 114 -10.04 8.79 5.42
CA SER A 114 -10.87 9.98 5.22
C SER A 114 -10.07 11.27 5.45
N PHE A 115 -9.25 11.34 6.50
CA PHE A 115 -8.51 12.55 6.89
C PHE A 115 -7.03 12.26 7.19
N PRO A 116 -6.16 13.29 7.15
CA PRO A 116 -4.73 13.15 7.45
C PRO A 116 -4.40 12.56 8.83
N ASP A 117 -5.14 12.93 9.88
CA ASP A 117 -4.93 12.40 11.23
C ASP A 117 -5.34 10.93 11.38
N ASP A 118 -6.34 10.45 10.62
CA ASP A 118 -6.70 9.03 10.57
C ASP A 118 -5.55 8.16 10.12
N ILE A 119 -4.70 8.68 9.24
CA ILE A 119 -3.50 7.96 8.77
C ILE A 119 -2.58 7.61 9.94
N TYR A 120 -2.29 8.59 10.79
CA TYR A 120 -1.37 8.39 11.91
C TYR A 120 -2.00 7.55 13.01
N MET A 121 -3.27 7.80 13.32
CA MET A 121 -4.04 7.03 14.28
C MET A 121 -4.10 5.54 13.89
N LEU A 122 -4.47 5.21 12.65
CA LEU A 122 -4.51 3.82 12.17
C LEU A 122 -3.12 3.18 12.09
N ALA A 123 -2.08 3.96 11.75
CA ALA A 123 -0.71 3.48 11.77
C ALA A 123 -0.27 3.10 13.19
N ASP A 124 -0.56 3.94 14.17
CA ASP A 124 -0.21 3.69 15.58
C ASP A 124 -1.01 2.50 16.14
N CYS A 125 -2.31 2.38 15.81
CA CYS A 125 -3.13 1.22 16.16
C CYS A 125 -2.59 -0.09 15.56
N LEU A 126 -2.15 -0.09 14.31
CA LEU A 126 -1.53 -1.27 13.69
C LEU A 126 -0.22 -1.63 14.40
N LEU A 127 0.63 -0.65 14.66
CA LEU A 127 1.96 -0.86 15.22
C LEU A 127 1.94 -1.20 16.72
N SER A 128 0.85 -0.92 17.43
CA SER A 128 0.66 -1.30 18.83
C SER A 128 0.27 -2.78 19.01
N GLN A 129 -0.07 -3.50 17.94
CA GLN A 129 -0.41 -4.91 18.00
C GLN A 129 0.85 -5.76 18.26
N ASP A 130 0.75 -6.75 19.15
CA ASP A 130 1.87 -7.56 19.65
C ASP A 130 2.51 -8.47 18.59
N ASP A 131 1.76 -8.75 17.52
CA ASP A 131 2.20 -9.59 16.39
C ASP A 131 2.74 -8.80 15.20
N ILE A 132 2.76 -7.46 15.26
CA ILE A 132 3.28 -6.58 14.21
C ILE A 132 4.65 -6.02 14.61
N THR A 133 5.62 -6.18 13.73
CA THR A 133 6.95 -5.58 13.92
C THR A 133 7.24 -4.57 12.82
N LEU A 134 7.48 -3.31 13.19
CA LEU A 134 7.89 -2.28 12.23
C LEU A 134 9.36 -2.52 11.81
N LEU A 135 9.58 -2.64 10.50
CA LEU A 135 10.91 -2.77 9.91
C LEU A 135 11.43 -1.43 9.35
N GLU A 136 10.55 -0.65 8.71
CA GLU A 136 10.89 0.66 8.14
C GLU A 136 9.67 1.57 8.10
N LYS A 137 9.86 2.88 8.40
CA LYS A 137 8.84 3.93 8.27
C LYS A 137 9.34 5.04 7.37
N LYS A 138 8.57 5.38 6.32
CA LYS A 138 8.83 6.52 5.43
C LYS A 138 7.62 7.44 5.43
N ASP A 139 7.78 8.61 6.00
CA ASP A 139 6.71 9.61 6.08
C ASP A 139 6.87 10.65 4.96
N TYR A 140 6.23 10.36 3.83
CA TYR A 140 6.16 11.28 2.70
C TYR A 140 5.00 12.30 2.83
N ILE A 141 4.24 12.28 3.93
CA ILE A 141 3.26 13.33 4.23
C ILE A 141 4.01 14.53 4.80
N LYS A 142 4.88 14.29 5.81
CA LYS A 142 5.73 15.30 6.42
C LYS A 142 6.88 15.74 5.50
N ASN A 143 7.44 14.80 4.73
CA ASN A 143 8.55 15.03 3.82
C ASN A 143 8.18 14.54 2.41
N PRO A 144 7.39 15.32 1.64
CA PRO A 144 6.94 14.92 0.29
C PRO A 144 8.12 14.66 -0.65
N LYS A 145 7.94 13.74 -1.60
CA LYS A 145 8.93 13.55 -2.66
C LYS A 145 8.99 14.80 -3.56
N PRO A 146 10.12 15.06 -4.26
CA PRO A 146 10.27 16.23 -5.12
C PRO A 146 9.12 16.47 -6.11
N GLY A 147 8.46 15.40 -6.59
CA GLY A 147 7.30 15.51 -7.47
C GLY A 147 5.97 15.75 -6.75
N GLY A 148 5.94 15.98 -5.44
CA GLY A 148 4.71 16.25 -4.67
C GLY A 148 4.00 15.00 -4.12
N TYR A 149 4.52 13.80 -4.34
CA TYR A 149 3.94 12.57 -3.82
C TYR A 149 3.91 12.53 -2.29
N ARG A 150 2.74 12.20 -1.73
CA ARG A 150 2.48 12.06 -0.29
C ARG A 150 1.87 10.70 0.04
N SER A 151 2.35 10.08 1.09
CA SER A 151 1.83 8.84 1.68
C SER A 151 2.65 8.49 2.92
N LEU A 152 2.06 7.85 3.91
CA LEU A 152 2.82 7.18 4.96
C LEU A 152 3.07 5.73 4.53
N HIS A 153 4.34 5.32 4.49
CA HIS A 153 4.74 3.95 4.15
C HIS A 153 5.31 3.27 5.39
N LEU A 154 4.79 2.09 5.70
CA LEU A 154 5.28 1.21 6.74
C LEU A 154 5.69 -0.11 6.07
N ILE A 155 6.90 -0.57 6.32
CA ILE A 155 7.29 -1.94 6.06
C ILE A 155 7.16 -2.69 7.37
N VAL A 156 6.25 -3.64 7.42
CA VAL A 156 5.96 -4.42 8.63
C VAL A 156 6.23 -5.89 8.40
N SER A 157 6.63 -6.58 9.48
CA SER A 157 6.65 -8.03 9.55
C SER A 157 5.38 -8.49 10.26
N VAL A 158 4.63 -9.38 9.63
CA VAL A 158 3.38 -9.97 10.14
C VAL A 158 3.49 -11.49 10.11
N PRO A 159 3.06 -12.21 11.17
CA PRO A 159 3.02 -13.66 11.17
C PRO A 159 1.86 -14.19 10.34
N ILE A 160 2.11 -15.24 9.59
CA ILE A 160 1.07 -16.10 9.02
C ILE A 160 1.18 -17.48 9.67
N PHE A 161 0.04 -18.12 9.91
CA PHE A 161 -0.01 -19.43 10.53
C PHE A 161 -0.41 -20.48 9.50
N LEU A 162 0.56 -21.31 9.14
CA LEU A 162 0.44 -22.37 8.14
C LEU A 162 0.38 -23.73 8.85
N GLN A 163 -0.01 -24.78 8.11
CA GLN A 163 0.03 -26.15 8.63
C GLN A 163 1.44 -26.53 9.14
N ALA A 164 2.50 -26.00 8.49
CA ALA A 164 3.87 -26.26 8.88
C ALA A 164 4.39 -25.39 10.05
N GLY A 165 3.53 -24.49 10.58
CA GLY A 165 3.87 -23.58 11.69
C GLY A 165 3.83 -22.10 11.31
N LYS A 166 4.25 -21.26 12.24
CA LYS A 166 4.31 -19.80 12.11
C LYS A 166 5.43 -19.38 11.15
N ARG A 167 5.15 -18.44 10.25
CA ARG A 167 6.14 -17.78 9.39
C ARG A 167 5.89 -16.28 9.39
N ASN A 168 6.95 -15.49 9.57
CA ASN A 168 6.86 -14.03 9.46
C ASN A 168 7.04 -13.63 7.99
N MET A 169 6.19 -12.72 7.53
CA MET A 169 6.19 -12.20 6.16
C MET A 169 6.25 -10.68 6.18
N THR A 170 6.93 -10.11 5.18
CA THR A 170 7.03 -8.65 5.03
C THR A 170 5.92 -8.12 4.14
N VAL A 171 5.26 -7.06 4.61
CA VAL A 171 4.19 -6.35 3.88
C VAL A 171 4.49 -4.86 3.87
N GLU A 172 4.36 -4.21 2.71
CA GLU A 172 4.34 -2.75 2.59
C GLU A 172 2.91 -2.24 2.81
N VAL A 173 2.71 -1.44 3.84
CA VAL A 173 1.44 -0.75 4.11
C VAL A 173 1.60 0.71 3.70
N GLN A 174 0.72 1.18 2.81
CA GLN A 174 0.65 2.57 2.33
C GLN A 174 -0.64 3.19 2.84
N LEU A 175 -0.54 4.18 3.73
CA LEU A 175 -1.69 4.94 4.19
C LEU A 175 -1.74 6.30 3.48
N ARG A 176 -2.91 6.67 2.98
CA ARG A 176 -3.17 7.90 2.21
C ARG A 176 -4.55 8.43 2.51
N THR A 177 -4.76 9.72 2.32
CA THR A 177 -6.12 10.26 2.19
C THR A 177 -6.68 9.98 0.79
N ILE A 178 -7.98 10.23 0.63
CA ILE A 178 -8.67 10.22 -0.67
C ILE A 178 -7.94 11.14 -1.67
N ALA A 179 -7.59 12.37 -1.25
CA ALA A 179 -6.92 13.34 -2.10
C ALA A 179 -5.49 12.92 -2.48
N MET A 180 -4.75 12.32 -1.54
CA MET A 180 -3.42 11.75 -1.83
C MET A 180 -3.50 10.58 -2.82
N ASP A 181 -4.49 9.68 -2.70
CA ASP A 181 -4.66 8.55 -3.62
C ASP A 181 -5.13 9.02 -5.01
N PHE A 182 -6.00 10.02 -5.06
CA PHE A 182 -6.43 10.67 -6.30
C PHE A 182 -5.22 11.21 -7.08
N TRP A 183 -4.42 12.07 -6.44
CA TRP A 183 -3.24 12.67 -7.07
C TRP A 183 -2.23 11.59 -7.53
N ALA A 184 -1.87 10.65 -6.64
CA ALA A 184 -0.89 9.61 -6.95
C ALA A 184 -1.35 8.67 -8.08
N SER A 185 -2.66 8.40 -8.16
CA SER A 185 -3.23 7.56 -9.21
C SER A 185 -3.20 8.24 -10.58
N LEU A 186 -3.43 9.55 -10.64
CA LEU A 186 -3.36 10.32 -11.88
C LEU A 186 -1.90 10.57 -12.29
N GLU A 187 -1.01 10.94 -11.37
CA GLU A 187 0.42 11.10 -11.64
C GLU A 187 1.01 9.84 -12.31
N HIS A 188 0.73 8.67 -11.74
CA HIS A 188 1.18 7.41 -12.30
C HIS A 188 0.64 7.16 -13.72
N LYS A 189 -0.63 7.48 -14.01
CA LYS A 189 -1.23 7.33 -15.34
C LYS A 189 -0.65 8.32 -16.36
N LEU A 190 -0.38 9.56 -15.93
CA LEU A 190 0.14 10.62 -16.78
C LEU A 190 1.61 10.41 -17.14
N ARG A 191 2.44 9.96 -16.18
CA ARG A 191 3.87 9.66 -16.41
C ARG A 191 4.10 8.33 -17.13
N TYR A 192 3.18 7.37 -17.03
CA TYR A 192 3.41 6.05 -17.59
C TYR A 192 3.33 6.08 -19.13
N LYS A 193 4.44 5.75 -19.81
CA LYS A 193 4.56 5.56 -21.27
C LYS A 193 4.40 6.81 -22.15
N LYS A 194 4.73 8.01 -21.69
CA LYS A 194 4.73 9.18 -22.56
C LYS A 194 6.15 9.69 -22.72
N ASP A 195 6.61 9.72 -23.99
CA ASP A 195 7.77 10.50 -24.41
C ASP A 195 7.36 11.98 -24.38
N ILE A 196 7.65 12.64 -23.27
CA ILE A 196 7.34 14.05 -23.08
C ILE A 196 8.49 14.85 -23.70
N PRO A 197 8.22 15.77 -24.65
CA PRO A 197 9.23 16.66 -25.20
C PRO A 197 9.92 17.46 -24.07
N ALA A 198 11.24 17.59 -24.17
CA ALA A 198 12.05 18.19 -23.10
C ALA A 198 11.64 19.65 -22.78
N ASP A 199 11.16 20.39 -23.77
CA ASP A 199 10.66 21.77 -23.65
C ASP A 199 9.37 21.86 -22.80
N LYS A 200 8.58 20.78 -22.71
CA LYS A 200 7.34 20.70 -21.94
C LYS A 200 7.51 20.00 -20.59
N ALA A 201 8.60 19.24 -20.41
CA ALA A 201 8.80 18.41 -19.21
C ALA A 201 8.75 19.24 -17.93
N LYS A 202 9.48 20.37 -17.91
CA LYS A 202 9.52 21.25 -16.72
C LYS A 202 8.16 21.85 -16.40
N TYR A 203 7.44 22.35 -17.39
CA TYR A 203 6.09 22.90 -17.21
C TYR A 203 5.15 21.85 -16.59
N LEU A 204 5.18 20.61 -17.09
CA LEU A 204 4.34 19.52 -16.58
C LEU A 204 4.72 19.11 -15.17
N GLU A 205 6.00 19.14 -14.81
CA GLU A 205 6.47 18.88 -13.46
C GLU A 205 5.99 19.97 -12.48
N ASP A 206 6.08 21.24 -12.87
CA ASP A 206 5.62 22.38 -12.09
C ASP A 206 4.10 22.32 -11.87
N GLU A 207 3.30 22.00 -12.90
CA GLU A 207 1.86 21.82 -12.81
C GLU A 207 1.47 20.63 -11.91
N MET A 208 2.19 19.52 -12.01
CA MET A 208 1.96 18.36 -11.15
C MET A 208 2.25 18.68 -9.68
N LEU A 209 3.27 19.47 -9.40
CA LEU A 209 3.60 19.93 -8.06
C LEU A 209 2.54 20.90 -7.53
N ALA A 210 2.07 21.83 -8.35
CA ALA A 210 0.95 22.72 -8.00
C ALA A 210 -0.32 21.94 -7.64
N CYS A 211 -0.69 20.95 -8.46
CA CYS A 211 -1.80 20.04 -8.17
C CYS A 211 -1.62 19.28 -6.84
N ALA A 212 -0.40 18.84 -6.53
CA ALA A 212 -0.09 18.18 -5.26
C ALA A 212 -0.29 19.10 -4.06
N GLN A 213 0.08 20.38 -4.20
CA GLN A 213 -0.12 21.38 -3.15
C GLN A 213 -1.61 21.68 -2.92
N ILE A 214 -2.36 21.90 -3.99
CA ILE A 214 -3.82 22.10 -3.92
C ILE A 214 -4.51 20.91 -3.25
N SER A 215 -4.10 19.68 -3.58
CA SER A 215 -4.60 18.45 -2.96
C SER A 215 -4.31 18.39 -1.46
N ALA A 216 -3.12 18.83 -1.04
CA ALA A 216 -2.76 18.88 0.38
C ALA A 216 -3.54 19.98 1.14
N ASP A 217 -3.72 21.14 0.53
CA ASP A 217 -4.50 22.23 1.12
C ASP A 217 -5.97 21.82 1.28
N LEU A 218 -6.52 21.08 0.31
CA LEU A 218 -7.88 20.52 0.38
C LEU A 218 -8.01 19.55 1.56
N ASP A 219 -7.08 18.61 1.72
CA ASP A 219 -7.06 17.66 2.84
C ASP A 219 -7.13 18.39 4.19
N MET A 220 -6.27 19.40 4.40
CA MET A 220 -6.22 20.15 5.65
C MET A 220 -7.51 20.96 5.90
N ARG A 221 -8.09 21.54 4.86
CA ARG A 221 -9.35 22.29 4.97
C ARG A 221 -10.51 21.35 5.32
N MET A 222 -10.61 20.20 4.70
CA MET A 222 -11.64 19.21 4.99
C MET A 222 -11.50 18.66 6.42
N GLN A 223 -10.28 18.43 6.89
CA GLN A 223 -10.06 18.02 8.28
C GLN A 223 -10.51 19.13 9.26
N ASN A 224 -10.17 20.40 9.01
CA ASN A 224 -10.62 21.51 9.84
C ASN A 224 -12.14 21.63 9.88
N VAL A 225 -12.82 21.42 8.74
CA VAL A 225 -14.30 21.42 8.71
C VAL A 225 -14.87 20.31 9.60
N ARG A 226 -14.32 19.09 9.52
CA ARG A 226 -14.72 17.99 10.41
C ARG A 226 -14.53 18.36 11.88
N ASP A 227 -13.38 18.94 12.23
CA ASP A 227 -13.05 19.30 13.62
C ASP A 227 -14.05 20.31 14.18
N VAL A 228 -14.40 21.35 13.40
CA VAL A 228 -15.41 22.35 13.79
C VAL A 228 -16.79 21.71 13.95
N ILE A 229 -17.18 20.77 13.09
CA ILE A 229 -18.46 20.03 13.23
C ILE A 229 -18.43 19.20 14.52
N ALA A 230 -17.35 18.47 14.80
CA ALA A 230 -17.23 17.64 15.99
C ALA A 230 -17.30 18.45 17.29
N GLU A 231 -16.66 19.63 17.35
CA GLU A 231 -16.72 20.54 18.49
C GLU A 231 -18.16 21.01 18.79
N ASN A 232 -18.95 21.28 17.77
CA ASN A 232 -20.33 21.75 17.93
C ASN A 232 -21.29 20.61 18.30
N THR A 233 -21.04 19.35 17.89
CA THR A 233 -21.89 18.21 18.21
C THR A 233 -21.73 17.77 19.68
N THR A 234 -20.50 17.87 20.24
CA THR A 234 -20.24 17.53 21.66
C THR A 234 -20.88 18.50 22.66
N SER A 235 -21.31 19.69 22.23
CA SER A 235 -21.98 20.66 23.09
C SER A 235 -23.50 20.42 23.24
N ASP A 236 -24.15 19.67 22.34
CA ASP A 236 -25.61 19.50 22.32
C ASP A 236 -26.14 18.10 22.66
N GLU A 237 -25.31 17.04 22.62
CA GLU A 237 -25.78 15.68 22.84
C GLU A 237 -24.95 14.95 23.90
N ARG A 238 -25.23 15.20 25.21
CA ARG A 238 -25.06 14.14 26.21
C ARG A 238 -26.28 13.21 26.10
N PRO A 239 -26.11 11.95 25.68
CA PRO A 239 -27.23 11.01 25.66
C PRO A 239 -27.81 10.85 27.07
N LEU A 240 -29.12 11.09 27.22
CA LEU A 240 -29.92 10.88 28.42
C LEU A 240 -29.95 9.42 28.89
N LEU A 241 -29.28 8.50 28.19
CA LEU A 241 -29.35 7.06 28.38
C LEU A 241 -28.50 6.48 29.55
N LEU A 242 -27.64 7.28 30.18
CA LEU A 242 -26.83 6.80 31.33
C LEU A 242 -27.38 7.18 32.69
N LYS A 243 -28.58 7.77 32.79
CA LYS A 243 -29.20 8.10 34.07
C LYS A 243 -30.19 7.08 34.62
N GLU A 244 -30.52 6.02 33.90
CA GLU A 244 -31.50 5.01 34.31
C GLU A 244 -30.90 3.66 34.75
N LEU A 245 -29.58 3.55 34.85
CA LEU A 245 -28.90 2.32 35.27
C LEU A 245 -27.98 2.51 36.51
N SER A 246 -28.29 3.51 37.36
CA SER A 246 -27.63 3.66 38.67
C SER A 246 -28.62 3.44 39.80
#